data_f6c16d33c99a314a063c93037cbb864e
#
_entry.id   f6c16d33c99a314a063c93037cbb864e
#
_cell.length_a   1.000
_cell.length_b   1.000
_cell.length_c   1.000
_cell.angle_alpha   90.00
_cell.angle_beta   90.00
_cell.angle_gamma   90.00
#
_symmetry.space_group_name_H-M   'P 1'
#
loop_
_entity.id
_entity.type
_entity.pdbx_description
1 polymer ?
#
loop_
_entity_poly.entity_id
_entity_poly.type
_entity_poly.pdbx_seq_one_letter_code
_entity_poly.pdbx_strand_id
1 'polypeptide(L)'
;MNNKSLLYPVASTSRRVVSLDGMWRFRFDPKSEGVDADWANGLPESISMPVPASFCDFFTDKESREYCGDFWYETDFFVPGEWSGKDIAIRFGSATHHARVFVNGVEVAQHEGGFLPFDAVVTDIVRYNQYNKLSVLLNNELNEYMLPAGNTATLSNGKKVAAPYFDFYNYAGIHRPVKLMALPAERVLDYSVKHRLTADGAEVDYTVTTNGSHDVTVELYDGTTKVAEASGKEGTLVVKDAKLWNVHAAYLYNIVIRIHDGSAIVDEYTEKIGIRTFEIQNGHFLLNGKPVYLRGFGKHEDADIRGRGLDLATVKRDYELMKWIGANCFRTSHYPYAEELYQMADEEGFLIIDEVPAVGFMESTMNFLAANQGNGKKVGWFEKETTPQLLANHKDALTDMIDRDKNHASVIAWSILNEPQCTSEGTEAYFKTLFDLAHELDPQKRPRTYAIVMMSLPHNSKGQQFADFISLNRYYGWYVMGGMGIVDAEAAFRKEMDGWAKVLNGRPMIFTEYGADTMPTEHKLPSVMWSQEYQNEYLDMNHNVFDSYDFVQGELVWNFADFQTTEGIMRANGNKKGIFTRQRQPKDAAFHFRARWTSLPLDYKGNK
;
A
#
# COMPACT_ATOMS: atom_id res chain seq x y z
N MET A 1 9.94 1.10 -27.44
CA MET A 1 9.77 1.92 -26.22
C MET A 1 8.63 1.29 -25.44
N ASN A 2 8.81 1.13 -24.13
CA ASN A 2 7.78 0.53 -23.29
C ASN A 2 6.64 1.56 -23.12
N ASN A 3 5.47 1.31 -23.67
CA ASN A 3 4.29 2.20 -23.58
C ASN A 3 3.52 1.99 -22.26
N LYS A 4 4.17 1.43 -21.25
CA LYS A 4 3.58 1.25 -19.91
C LYS A 4 3.27 2.62 -19.32
N SER A 5 2.06 2.81 -18.83
CA SER A 5 1.63 3.99 -18.07
C SER A 5 0.97 3.52 -16.79
N LEU A 6 1.38 4.12 -15.67
CA LEU A 6 0.76 3.90 -14.37
C LEU A 6 -0.15 5.05 -13.93
N LEU A 7 -0.38 6.02 -14.82
CA LEU A 7 -1.32 7.12 -14.56
C LEU A 7 -2.72 6.60 -14.27
N TYR A 8 -3.36 7.19 -13.26
CA TYR A 8 -4.76 6.86 -12.93
C TYR A 8 -5.67 7.15 -14.13
N PRO A 9 -6.58 6.26 -14.50
CA PRO A 9 -7.47 6.45 -15.64
C PRO A 9 -8.46 7.60 -15.42
N VAL A 10 -8.29 8.67 -16.16
CA VAL A 10 -9.16 9.87 -16.11
C VAL A 10 -9.82 10.06 -17.48
N ALA A 11 -11.14 10.27 -17.47
CA ALA A 11 -11.87 10.67 -18.67
C ALA A 11 -11.64 12.15 -18.97
N SER A 12 -11.47 12.49 -20.26
CA SER A 12 -11.30 13.87 -20.72
C SER A 12 -11.97 14.08 -22.09
N THR A 13 -11.66 15.18 -22.75
CA THR A 13 -12.11 15.43 -24.13
C THR A 13 -11.52 14.40 -25.11
N SER A 14 -10.31 13.91 -24.85
CA SER A 14 -9.56 12.96 -25.69
C SER A 14 -9.67 11.51 -25.23
N ARG A 15 -9.83 11.27 -23.92
CA ARG A 15 -9.82 9.95 -23.28
C ARG A 15 -11.22 9.48 -22.89
N ARG A 16 -11.50 8.20 -23.01
CA ARG A 16 -12.73 7.57 -22.53
C ARG A 16 -12.36 6.49 -21.51
N VAL A 17 -13.10 6.43 -20.42
CA VAL A 17 -12.93 5.45 -19.34
C VAL A 17 -14.31 4.92 -18.97
N VAL A 18 -14.46 3.61 -18.96
CA VAL A 18 -15.71 2.92 -18.61
C VAL A 18 -15.38 1.87 -17.54
N SER A 19 -16.12 1.82 -16.44
CA SER A 19 -15.98 0.77 -15.44
C SER A 19 -16.53 -0.56 -16.00
N LEU A 20 -15.78 -1.63 -15.76
CA LEU A 20 -16.23 -3.01 -15.97
C LEU A 20 -16.61 -3.69 -14.63
N ASP A 21 -16.63 -2.95 -13.54
CA ASP A 21 -17.04 -3.46 -12.23
C ASP A 21 -18.49 -3.97 -12.25
N GLY A 22 -18.77 -4.97 -11.43
CA GLY A 22 -20.11 -5.53 -11.35
C GLY A 22 -20.09 -7.01 -11.01
N MET A 23 -21.13 -7.73 -11.43
CA MET A 23 -21.22 -9.18 -11.22
C MET A 23 -20.63 -9.91 -12.43
N TRP A 24 -19.50 -10.59 -12.20
CA TRP A 24 -18.83 -11.39 -13.20
C TRP A 24 -19.17 -12.87 -13.02
N ARG A 25 -18.95 -13.70 -14.02
CA ARG A 25 -18.97 -15.15 -13.90
C ARG A 25 -17.67 -15.62 -13.25
N PHE A 26 -17.75 -16.66 -12.41
CA PHE A 26 -16.61 -17.15 -11.63
C PHE A 26 -16.63 -18.67 -11.56
N ARG A 27 -15.44 -19.29 -11.61
CA ARG A 27 -15.27 -20.74 -11.43
C ARG A 27 -13.90 -21.07 -10.87
N PHE A 28 -13.84 -21.99 -9.89
CA PHE A 28 -12.58 -22.62 -9.49
C PHE A 28 -12.11 -23.62 -10.55
N ASP A 29 -10.79 -23.76 -10.69
CA ASP A 29 -10.14 -24.70 -11.61
C ASP A 29 -9.14 -25.61 -10.87
N PRO A 30 -9.65 -26.56 -10.04
CA PRO A 30 -8.78 -27.36 -9.17
C PRO A 30 -7.87 -28.33 -9.92
N LYS A 31 -8.09 -28.53 -11.22
CA LYS A 31 -7.27 -29.39 -12.07
C LYS A 31 -6.37 -28.62 -13.02
N SER A 32 -6.46 -27.29 -13.01
CA SER A 32 -5.76 -26.41 -13.97
C SER A 32 -6.04 -26.78 -15.44
N GLU A 33 -7.30 -27.23 -15.70
CA GLU A 33 -7.72 -27.70 -17.04
C GLU A 33 -8.29 -26.59 -17.92
N GLY A 34 -8.58 -25.40 -17.35
CA GLY A 34 -9.35 -24.37 -18.04
C GLY A 34 -8.70 -23.81 -19.29
N VAL A 35 -7.37 -23.76 -19.34
CA VAL A 35 -6.65 -23.33 -20.55
C VAL A 35 -6.80 -24.35 -21.67
N ASP A 36 -6.57 -25.63 -21.38
CA ASP A 36 -6.68 -26.71 -22.37
C ASP A 36 -8.13 -26.97 -22.78
N ALA A 37 -9.08 -26.71 -21.88
CA ALA A 37 -10.52 -26.81 -22.13
C ALA A 37 -11.14 -25.54 -22.74
N ASP A 38 -10.33 -24.58 -23.13
CA ASP A 38 -10.72 -23.34 -23.82
C ASP A 38 -11.73 -22.47 -23.03
N TRP A 39 -11.61 -22.42 -21.70
CA TRP A 39 -12.50 -21.58 -20.87
C TRP A 39 -12.35 -20.09 -21.15
N ALA A 40 -11.28 -19.69 -21.81
CA ALA A 40 -11.09 -18.31 -22.28
C ALA A 40 -12.18 -17.87 -23.28
N ASN A 41 -12.82 -18.80 -24.01
CA ASN A 41 -13.94 -18.55 -24.91
C ASN A 41 -15.33 -18.70 -24.27
N GLY A 42 -15.40 -19.22 -23.06
CA GLY A 42 -16.67 -19.32 -22.33
C GLY A 42 -16.53 -20.20 -21.09
N LEU A 43 -16.79 -19.62 -19.94
CA LEU A 43 -16.67 -20.28 -18.65
C LEU A 43 -17.86 -21.23 -18.41
N PRO A 44 -17.66 -22.56 -18.34
CA PRO A 44 -18.76 -23.50 -18.08
C PRO A 44 -19.17 -23.48 -16.59
N GLU A 45 -20.43 -23.81 -16.30
CA GLU A 45 -20.95 -24.04 -14.93
C GLU A 45 -20.45 -23.01 -13.90
N SER A 46 -20.55 -21.72 -14.22
CA SER A 46 -20.06 -20.62 -13.41
C SER A 46 -21.10 -20.13 -12.38
N ILE A 47 -20.61 -19.51 -11.31
CA ILE A 47 -21.42 -18.73 -10.36
C ILE A 47 -21.18 -17.24 -10.57
N SER A 48 -22.03 -16.40 -9.98
CA SER A 48 -21.82 -14.93 -9.98
C SER A 48 -20.88 -14.50 -8.86
N MET A 49 -19.93 -13.62 -9.18
CA MET A 49 -18.94 -13.07 -8.25
C MET A 49 -18.81 -11.57 -8.44
N PRO A 50 -18.88 -10.74 -7.37
CA PRO A 50 -18.67 -9.30 -7.50
C PRO A 50 -17.20 -8.96 -7.79
N VAL A 51 -17.00 -7.92 -8.62
CA VAL A 51 -15.72 -7.27 -8.90
C VAL A 51 -15.92 -5.77 -8.70
N PRO A 52 -15.11 -5.09 -7.87
CA PRO A 52 -13.97 -5.60 -7.10
C PRO A 52 -14.38 -6.30 -5.81
N ALA A 53 -13.73 -7.41 -5.50
CA ALA A 53 -13.86 -8.12 -4.20
C ALA A 53 -12.81 -9.24 -4.07
N SER A 54 -12.59 -9.71 -2.83
CA SER A 54 -12.01 -11.04 -2.59
C SER A 54 -13.13 -12.07 -2.57
N PHE A 55 -12.91 -13.26 -3.13
CA PHE A 55 -13.95 -14.31 -3.08
C PHE A 55 -14.06 -14.99 -1.70
N CYS A 56 -12.98 -14.94 -0.90
CA CYS A 56 -12.79 -15.80 0.28
C CYS A 56 -13.92 -15.69 1.32
N ASP A 57 -14.39 -14.50 1.64
CA ASP A 57 -15.41 -14.29 2.69
C ASP A 57 -16.86 -14.40 2.17
N PHE A 58 -17.08 -14.70 0.89
CA PHE A 58 -18.42 -14.97 0.34
C PHE A 58 -18.91 -16.39 0.59
N PHE A 59 -17.98 -17.34 0.69
CA PHE A 59 -18.32 -18.74 0.87
C PHE A 59 -18.50 -19.09 2.35
N THR A 60 -19.44 -19.98 2.62
CA THR A 60 -19.77 -20.47 3.97
C THR A 60 -19.07 -21.79 4.31
N ASP A 61 -18.49 -22.46 3.32
CA ASP A 61 -17.70 -23.65 3.49
C ASP A 61 -16.19 -23.34 3.47
N LYS A 62 -15.44 -24.09 4.26
CA LYS A 62 -14.00 -23.90 4.43
C LYS A 62 -13.21 -24.21 3.17
N GLU A 63 -13.68 -25.14 2.35
CA GLU A 63 -12.98 -25.57 1.13
C GLU A 63 -12.91 -24.43 0.10
N SER A 64 -14.04 -23.78 -0.17
CA SER A 64 -14.14 -22.65 -1.08
C SER A 64 -13.45 -21.40 -0.51
N ARG A 65 -13.64 -21.13 0.79
CA ARG A 65 -13.02 -19.97 1.46
C ARG A 65 -11.49 -20.01 1.40
N GLU A 66 -10.90 -21.19 1.61
CA GLU A 66 -9.45 -21.42 1.66
C GLU A 66 -8.89 -22.03 0.37
N TYR A 67 -9.61 -21.85 -0.74
CA TYR A 67 -9.18 -22.39 -2.02
C TYR A 67 -7.80 -21.82 -2.42
N CYS A 68 -6.90 -22.71 -2.85
CA CYS A 68 -5.55 -22.39 -3.29
C CYS A 68 -5.29 -23.08 -4.64
N GLY A 69 -5.02 -22.30 -5.66
CA GLY A 69 -4.81 -22.76 -7.03
C GLY A 69 -5.45 -21.82 -8.05
N ASP A 70 -5.78 -22.37 -9.22
CA ASP A 70 -6.32 -21.63 -10.35
C ASP A 70 -7.82 -21.35 -10.21
N PHE A 71 -8.25 -20.15 -10.62
CA PHE A 71 -9.67 -19.79 -10.70
C PHE A 71 -9.90 -18.74 -11.78
N TRP A 72 -11.09 -18.72 -12.36
CA TRP A 72 -11.42 -17.92 -13.51
C TRP A 72 -12.53 -16.91 -13.20
N TYR A 73 -12.37 -15.72 -13.81
CA TYR A 73 -13.41 -14.69 -13.94
C TYR A 73 -13.74 -14.47 -15.41
N GLU A 74 -15.01 -14.12 -15.71
CA GLU A 74 -15.44 -13.77 -17.06
C GLU A 74 -16.51 -12.68 -17.02
N THR A 75 -16.40 -11.71 -17.93
CA THR A 75 -17.46 -10.72 -18.20
C THR A 75 -17.48 -10.35 -19.69
N ASP A 76 -18.57 -9.74 -20.14
CA ASP A 76 -18.69 -9.19 -21.48
C ASP A 76 -18.59 -7.66 -21.42
N PHE A 77 -17.94 -7.06 -22.42
CA PHE A 77 -17.82 -5.60 -22.53
C PHE A 77 -18.07 -5.14 -23.96
N PHE A 78 -18.66 -3.95 -24.12
CA PHE A 78 -18.98 -3.38 -25.43
C PHE A 78 -17.95 -2.32 -25.82
N VAL A 79 -17.46 -2.37 -27.07
CA VAL A 79 -16.56 -1.35 -27.63
C VAL A 79 -17.31 -0.58 -28.72
N PRO A 80 -17.63 0.72 -28.50
CA PRO A 80 -18.29 1.54 -29.52
C PRO A 80 -17.45 1.74 -30.77
N GLY A 81 -18.10 1.80 -31.93
CA GLY A 81 -17.41 2.03 -33.21
C GLY A 81 -16.70 3.36 -33.34
N GLU A 82 -17.19 4.37 -32.60
CA GLU A 82 -16.56 5.71 -32.48
C GLU A 82 -15.19 5.70 -31.81
N TRP A 83 -14.81 4.60 -31.15
CA TRP A 83 -13.49 4.42 -30.55
C TRP A 83 -12.46 3.88 -31.55
N SER A 84 -12.87 3.57 -32.78
CA SER A 84 -11.95 3.16 -33.82
C SER A 84 -10.87 4.21 -34.08
N GLY A 85 -9.63 3.78 -34.18
CA GLY A 85 -8.47 4.67 -34.32
C GLY A 85 -7.87 5.14 -33.00
N LYS A 86 -8.42 4.72 -31.84
CA LYS A 86 -7.83 4.89 -30.51
C LYS A 86 -7.16 3.59 -30.05
N ASP A 87 -6.22 3.71 -29.14
CA ASP A 87 -5.69 2.56 -28.41
C ASP A 87 -6.72 2.10 -27.37
N ILE A 88 -7.10 0.84 -27.41
CA ILE A 88 -8.03 0.24 -26.46
C ILE A 88 -7.23 -0.58 -25.46
N ALA A 89 -7.42 -0.30 -24.17
CA ALA A 89 -6.76 -1.02 -23.08
C ALA A 89 -7.75 -1.34 -21.95
N ILE A 90 -7.47 -2.42 -21.23
CA ILE A 90 -8.18 -2.80 -20.01
C ILE A 90 -7.18 -2.69 -18.87
N ARG A 91 -7.48 -1.83 -17.87
CA ARG A 91 -6.68 -1.67 -16.66
C ARG A 91 -7.30 -2.42 -15.52
N PHE A 92 -6.50 -3.25 -14.89
CA PHE A 92 -6.79 -3.89 -13.62
C PHE A 92 -6.11 -3.09 -12.50
N GLY A 93 -6.87 -2.59 -11.53
CA GLY A 93 -6.28 -1.91 -10.37
C GLY A 93 -5.48 -2.85 -9.47
N SER A 94 -5.87 -4.13 -9.42
CA SER A 94 -5.14 -5.22 -8.76
C SER A 94 -5.84 -6.56 -9.01
N ALA A 95 -5.06 -7.61 -9.25
CA ALA A 95 -5.54 -9.00 -9.36
C ALA A 95 -4.51 -9.96 -8.74
N THR A 96 -4.92 -10.87 -7.86
CA THR A 96 -4.04 -11.58 -6.92
C THR A 96 -3.92 -13.06 -7.24
N HIS A 97 -2.71 -13.62 -7.41
CA HIS A 97 -1.38 -12.99 -7.44
C HIS A 97 -0.79 -13.05 -8.86
N HIS A 98 -1.06 -14.16 -9.59
CA HIS A 98 -0.68 -14.37 -10.97
C HIS A 98 -1.92 -14.23 -11.84
N ALA A 99 -1.87 -13.37 -12.85
CA ALA A 99 -2.98 -13.13 -13.75
C ALA A 99 -2.58 -13.44 -15.20
N ARG A 100 -3.50 -14.11 -15.92
CA ARG A 100 -3.48 -14.23 -17.38
C ARG A 100 -4.80 -13.69 -17.90
N VAL A 101 -4.73 -12.72 -18.80
CA VAL A 101 -5.90 -12.01 -19.34
C VAL A 101 -6.14 -12.42 -20.78
N PHE A 102 -7.38 -12.76 -21.09
CA PHE A 102 -7.80 -13.16 -22.42
C PHE A 102 -8.94 -12.27 -22.90
N VAL A 103 -8.87 -11.84 -24.16
CA VAL A 103 -9.96 -11.14 -24.85
C VAL A 103 -10.35 -11.92 -26.08
N ASN A 104 -11.63 -12.29 -26.20
CA ASN A 104 -12.16 -13.12 -27.29
C ASN A 104 -11.36 -14.42 -27.50
N GLY A 105 -10.90 -15.05 -26.40
CA GLY A 105 -10.11 -16.28 -26.40
C GLY A 105 -8.60 -16.09 -26.66
N VAL A 106 -8.14 -14.87 -26.96
CA VAL A 106 -6.72 -14.58 -27.20
C VAL A 106 -6.08 -14.03 -25.93
N GLU A 107 -4.96 -14.61 -25.50
CA GLU A 107 -4.18 -14.09 -24.38
C GLU A 107 -3.53 -12.75 -24.74
N VAL A 108 -3.77 -11.72 -23.95
CA VAL A 108 -3.35 -10.33 -24.20
C VAL A 108 -2.40 -9.77 -23.15
N ALA A 109 -2.39 -10.34 -21.95
CA ALA A 109 -1.48 -9.92 -20.87
C ALA A 109 -1.22 -11.03 -19.86
N GLN A 110 -0.05 -10.96 -19.23
CA GLN A 110 0.30 -11.68 -18.00
C GLN A 110 0.82 -10.69 -16.96
N HIS A 111 0.54 -10.95 -15.69
CA HIS A 111 1.00 -10.11 -14.58
C HIS A 111 1.28 -10.96 -13.35
N GLU A 112 2.34 -10.60 -12.62
CA GLU A 112 2.67 -11.13 -11.29
C GLU A 112 2.69 -9.99 -10.27
N GLY A 113 2.03 -10.20 -9.14
CA GLY A 113 1.88 -9.21 -8.08
C GLY A 113 0.42 -8.82 -7.85
N GLY A 114 0.02 -8.76 -6.58
CA GLY A 114 -1.39 -8.61 -6.20
C GLY A 114 -1.80 -7.22 -5.71
N PHE A 115 -0.94 -6.17 -5.86
CA PHE A 115 -1.13 -4.90 -5.17
C PHE A 115 -0.94 -3.67 -6.04
N LEU A 116 -0.49 -3.83 -7.26
CA LEU A 116 -0.22 -2.74 -8.19
C LEU A 116 -1.01 -2.94 -9.47
N PRO A 117 -1.35 -1.86 -10.19
CA PRO A 117 -2.13 -1.96 -11.41
C PRO A 117 -1.31 -2.43 -12.60
N PHE A 118 -2.00 -3.03 -13.57
CA PHE A 118 -1.45 -3.37 -14.88
C PHE A 118 -2.48 -3.21 -15.99
N ASP A 119 -2.00 -2.99 -17.21
CA ASP A 119 -2.82 -2.77 -18.38
C ASP A 119 -2.68 -3.93 -19.36
N ALA A 120 -3.80 -4.34 -19.97
CA ALA A 120 -3.87 -5.21 -21.13
C ALA A 120 -4.26 -4.39 -22.36
N VAL A 121 -3.34 -4.25 -23.34
CA VAL A 121 -3.62 -3.58 -24.61
C VAL A 121 -4.35 -4.55 -25.52
N VAL A 122 -5.53 -4.14 -26.02
CA VAL A 122 -6.46 -5.01 -26.76
C VAL A 122 -6.92 -4.44 -28.09
N THR A 123 -6.29 -3.36 -28.56
CA THR A 123 -6.65 -2.61 -29.77
C THR A 123 -6.88 -3.50 -30.99
N ASP A 124 -5.96 -4.46 -31.22
CA ASP A 124 -5.99 -5.33 -32.40
C ASP A 124 -6.93 -6.54 -32.27
N ILE A 125 -7.49 -6.76 -31.07
CA ILE A 125 -8.29 -7.96 -30.74
C ILE A 125 -9.77 -7.63 -30.57
N VAL A 126 -10.10 -6.40 -30.17
CA VAL A 126 -11.49 -6.00 -29.95
C VAL A 126 -12.30 -5.90 -31.21
N ARG A 127 -13.58 -6.24 -31.12
CA ARG A 127 -14.59 -6.11 -32.16
C ARG A 127 -15.41 -4.86 -31.88
N TYR A 128 -15.36 -3.89 -32.78
CA TYR A 128 -16.11 -2.65 -32.66
C TYR A 128 -17.61 -2.84 -32.94
N ASN A 129 -18.46 -2.08 -32.26
CA ASN A 129 -19.92 -2.17 -32.26
C ASN A 129 -20.46 -3.55 -31.86
N GLN A 130 -19.72 -4.28 -31.05
CA GLN A 130 -20.06 -5.61 -30.58
C GLN A 130 -19.65 -5.79 -29.13
N TYR A 131 -20.23 -6.79 -28.48
CA TYR A 131 -19.75 -7.30 -27.22
C TYR A 131 -18.48 -8.14 -27.45
N ASN A 132 -17.53 -7.95 -26.57
CA ASN A 132 -16.29 -8.70 -26.49
C ASN A 132 -16.26 -9.44 -25.15
N LYS A 133 -15.64 -10.60 -25.12
CA LYS A 133 -15.49 -11.41 -23.93
C LYS A 133 -14.14 -11.12 -23.28
N LEU A 134 -14.16 -10.83 -21.98
CA LEU A 134 -12.99 -10.72 -21.12
C LEU A 134 -12.98 -11.91 -20.17
N SER A 135 -11.94 -12.73 -20.24
CA SER A 135 -11.70 -13.85 -19.31
C SER A 135 -10.37 -13.66 -18.61
N VAL A 136 -10.32 -13.94 -17.30
CA VAL A 136 -9.14 -13.76 -16.48
C VAL A 136 -8.90 -15.03 -15.67
N LEU A 137 -7.77 -15.69 -15.91
CA LEU A 137 -7.25 -16.76 -15.08
C LEU A 137 -6.39 -16.13 -13.98
N LEU A 138 -6.71 -16.43 -12.74
CA LEU A 138 -5.93 -16.06 -11.57
C LEU A 138 -5.42 -17.29 -10.83
N ASN A 139 -4.26 -17.13 -10.17
CA ASN A 139 -3.71 -18.13 -9.28
C ASN A 139 -3.23 -17.44 -7.98
N ASN A 140 -3.59 -17.99 -6.82
CA ASN A 140 -3.25 -17.43 -5.50
C ASN A 140 -2.20 -18.26 -4.73
N GLU A 141 -1.50 -19.15 -5.41
CA GLU A 141 -0.38 -19.89 -4.83
C GLU A 141 0.75 -18.92 -4.45
N LEU A 142 1.45 -19.25 -3.37
CA LEU A 142 2.57 -18.46 -2.85
C LEU A 142 3.90 -19.18 -3.09
N ASN A 143 4.96 -18.40 -3.23
CA ASN A 143 6.34 -18.89 -3.29
C ASN A 143 7.31 -17.94 -2.55
N GLU A 144 8.58 -18.34 -2.46
CA GLU A 144 9.62 -17.62 -1.71
C GLU A 144 10.20 -16.40 -2.46
N TYR A 145 9.82 -16.17 -3.70
CA TYR A 145 10.37 -15.09 -4.54
C TYR A 145 9.37 -13.98 -4.82
N MET A 146 8.10 -14.21 -4.53
CA MET A 146 7.04 -13.23 -4.73
C MET A 146 6.96 -12.23 -3.57
N LEU A 147 6.20 -11.19 -3.76
CA LEU A 147 5.89 -10.14 -2.79
C LEU A 147 4.38 -10.06 -2.55
N PRO A 148 3.90 -10.39 -1.34
CA PRO A 148 4.58 -10.90 -0.16
C PRO A 148 5.00 -12.38 -0.28
N ALA A 149 6.03 -12.77 0.47
CA ALA A 149 6.59 -14.11 0.40
C ALA A 149 5.77 -15.15 1.17
N GLY A 150 5.77 -16.38 0.66
CA GLY A 150 5.11 -17.50 1.31
C GLY A 150 5.53 -18.83 0.71
N ASN A 151 4.70 -19.83 0.92
CA ASN A 151 4.83 -21.14 0.31
C ASN A 151 3.43 -21.71 0.00
N THR A 152 3.36 -22.66 -0.90
CA THR A 152 2.17 -23.49 -1.14
C THR A 152 2.48 -24.92 -0.73
N ALA A 153 1.74 -25.43 0.26
CA ALA A 153 1.89 -26.80 0.75
C ALA A 153 0.82 -27.71 0.15
N THR A 154 1.18 -28.96 -0.10
CA THR A 154 0.23 -29.99 -0.51
C THR A 154 0.00 -30.93 0.67
N LEU A 155 -1.24 -31.03 1.12
CA LEU A 155 -1.66 -31.93 2.20
C LEU A 155 -1.66 -33.39 1.74
N SER A 156 -1.73 -34.34 2.70
CA SER A 156 -1.73 -35.78 2.42
C SER A 156 -2.90 -36.25 1.55
N ASN A 157 -3.99 -35.49 1.50
CA ASN A 157 -5.15 -35.74 0.64
C ASN A 157 -5.03 -35.10 -0.76
N GLY A 158 -3.89 -34.48 -1.09
CA GLY A 158 -3.64 -33.80 -2.36
C GLY A 158 -4.14 -32.35 -2.43
N LYS A 159 -4.82 -31.84 -1.38
CA LYS A 159 -5.28 -30.45 -1.35
C LYS A 159 -4.10 -29.50 -1.20
N LYS A 160 -4.03 -28.46 -2.06
CA LYS A 160 -3.11 -27.34 -1.89
C LYS A 160 -3.63 -26.35 -0.84
N VAL A 161 -2.74 -25.81 -0.04
CA VAL A 161 -3.04 -24.77 0.95
C VAL A 161 -1.97 -23.67 0.89
N ALA A 162 -2.39 -22.43 0.96
CA ALA A 162 -1.46 -21.32 1.09
C ALA A 162 -0.82 -21.31 2.48
N ALA A 163 0.49 -21.14 2.51
CA ALA A 163 1.31 -21.03 3.71
C ALA A 163 2.04 -19.67 3.71
N PRO A 164 1.35 -18.57 4.02
CA PRO A 164 1.95 -17.24 4.00
C PRO A 164 3.02 -17.11 5.09
N TYR A 165 4.09 -16.38 4.79
CA TYR A 165 5.12 -16.01 5.77
C TYR A 165 4.82 -14.65 6.43
N PHE A 166 3.59 -14.14 6.24
CA PHE A 166 3.09 -12.87 6.75
C PHE A 166 1.82 -13.06 7.58
N ASP A 167 1.52 -12.12 8.48
CA ASP A 167 0.43 -12.22 9.48
C ASP A 167 -0.83 -11.47 9.01
N PHE A 168 -1.29 -11.73 7.79
CA PHE A 168 -2.60 -11.34 7.29
C PHE A 168 -3.16 -12.40 6.34
N TYR A 169 -4.47 -12.36 6.07
CA TYR A 169 -5.09 -13.39 5.25
C TYR A 169 -4.66 -13.25 3.78
N ASN A 170 -4.34 -14.38 3.14
CA ASN A 170 -4.03 -14.43 1.71
C ASN A 170 -5.30 -14.32 0.87
N TYR A 171 -5.90 -13.14 0.88
CA TYR A 171 -7.07 -12.86 0.07
C TYR A 171 -6.78 -12.99 -1.42
N ALA A 172 -7.75 -13.52 -2.18
CA ALA A 172 -7.62 -13.74 -3.60
C ALA A 172 -8.85 -13.23 -4.38
N GLY A 173 -8.61 -12.75 -5.59
CA GLY A 173 -9.63 -12.21 -6.48
C GLY A 173 -9.16 -10.98 -7.25
N ILE A 174 -10.09 -10.31 -7.91
CA ILE A 174 -9.91 -9.00 -8.53
C ILE A 174 -10.32 -7.95 -7.49
N HIS A 175 -9.33 -7.39 -6.79
CA HIS A 175 -9.56 -6.59 -5.58
C HIS A 175 -9.90 -5.13 -5.84
N ARG A 176 -9.52 -4.60 -7.00
CA ARG A 176 -9.69 -3.19 -7.35
C ARG A 176 -10.39 -3.04 -8.68
N PRO A 177 -10.89 -1.84 -9.01
CA PRO A 177 -11.66 -1.60 -10.22
C PRO A 177 -11.00 -2.09 -11.50
N VAL A 178 -11.81 -2.59 -12.43
CA VAL A 178 -11.41 -2.90 -13.81
C VAL A 178 -11.99 -1.84 -14.73
N LYS A 179 -11.13 -1.22 -15.54
CA LYS A 179 -11.53 -0.08 -16.38
C LYS A 179 -11.17 -0.36 -17.84
N LEU A 180 -12.15 -0.20 -18.73
CA LEU A 180 -11.94 -0.17 -20.17
C LEU A 180 -11.62 1.26 -20.59
N MET A 181 -10.53 1.44 -21.34
CA MET A 181 -10.04 2.74 -21.76
C MET A 181 -9.94 2.83 -23.29
N ALA A 182 -10.33 3.98 -23.84
CA ALA A 182 -9.97 4.36 -25.21
C ALA A 182 -9.11 5.62 -25.16
N LEU A 183 -7.85 5.47 -25.55
CA LEU A 183 -6.79 6.45 -25.38
C LEU A 183 -6.33 6.97 -26.75
N PRO A 184 -5.91 8.24 -26.87
CA PRO A 184 -5.26 8.74 -28.08
C PRO A 184 -3.99 7.95 -28.40
N ALA A 185 -3.68 7.79 -29.68
CA ALA A 185 -2.45 7.12 -30.14
C ALA A 185 -1.20 7.85 -29.61
N GLU A 186 -1.17 9.19 -29.70
CA GLU A 186 -0.19 9.99 -28.99
C GLU A 186 -0.81 10.54 -27.69
N ARG A 187 -0.14 10.29 -26.58
CA ARG A 187 -0.68 10.62 -25.26
C ARG A 187 0.39 10.88 -24.21
N VAL A 188 -0.03 11.48 -23.10
CA VAL A 188 0.74 11.54 -21.87
C VAL A 188 0.82 10.12 -21.29
N LEU A 189 2.05 9.64 -21.07
CA LEU A 189 2.34 8.35 -20.45
C LEU A 189 2.65 8.47 -18.97
N ASP A 190 3.32 9.56 -18.58
CA ASP A 190 3.72 9.82 -17.20
C ASP A 190 3.98 11.32 -16.98
N TYR A 191 3.89 11.76 -15.73
CA TYR A 191 4.38 13.06 -15.31
C TYR A 191 4.91 12.99 -13.87
N SER A 192 5.74 13.96 -13.52
CA SER A 192 6.19 14.15 -12.15
C SER A 192 6.20 15.61 -11.78
N VAL A 193 5.99 15.89 -10.48
CA VAL A 193 6.07 17.25 -9.91
C VAL A 193 7.01 17.28 -8.71
N LYS A 194 7.72 18.40 -8.57
CA LYS A 194 8.57 18.70 -7.41
C LYS A 194 8.30 20.12 -6.95
N HIS A 195 8.06 20.30 -5.67
CA HIS A 195 7.66 21.57 -5.10
C HIS A 195 8.83 22.25 -4.38
N ARG A 196 8.94 23.57 -4.55
CA ARG A 196 9.81 24.44 -3.78
C ARG A 196 9.00 25.63 -3.25
N LEU A 197 9.11 25.91 -1.96
CA LEU A 197 8.48 27.08 -1.37
C LEU A 197 9.38 28.31 -1.59
N THR A 198 8.78 29.44 -1.93
CA THR A 198 9.45 30.72 -2.12
C THR A 198 8.88 31.78 -1.19
N ALA A 199 9.51 32.95 -1.10
CA ALA A 199 9.01 34.05 -0.26
C ALA A 199 7.60 34.51 -0.68
N ASP A 200 7.30 34.44 -2.00
CA ASP A 200 6.06 34.96 -2.60
C ASP A 200 5.08 33.85 -3.03
N GLY A 201 5.31 32.58 -2.63
CA GLY A 201 4.44 31.47 -3.02
C GLY A 201 5.18 30.16 -3.17
N ALA A 202 5.08 29.52 -4.35
CA ALA A 202 5.75 28.25 -4.63
C ALA A 202 6.13 28.12 -6.11
N GLU A 203 7.13 27.29 -6.36
CA GLU A 203 7.50 26.80 -7.67
C GLU A 203 7.24 25.31 -7.76
N VAL A 204 6.64 24.87 -8.86
CA VAL A 204 6.35 23.48 -9.17
C VAL A 204 7.13 23.10 -10.43
N ASP A 205 8.27 22.44 -10.25
CA ASP A 205 9.00 21.86 -11.36
C ASP A 205 8.24 20.63 -11.86
N TYR A 206 8.12 20.48 -13.16
CA TYR A 206 7.45 19.32 -13.74
C TYR A 206 8.26 18.67 -14.86
N THR A 207 8.03 17.39 -15.06
CA THR A 207 8.48 16.60 -16.22
C THR A 207 7.30 15.81 -16.74
N VAL A 208 7.10 15.78 -18.07
CA VAL A 208 6.04 15.04 -18.76
C VAL A 208 6.66 14.08 -19.77
N THR A 209 6.27 12.82 -19.71
CA THR A 209 6.65 11.79 -20.69
C THR A 209 5.49 11.53 -21.65
N THR A 210 5.74 11.57 -22.94
CA THR A 210 4.77 11.27 -24.00
C THR A 210 5.34 10.22 -24.95
N ASN A 211 4.48 9.52 -25.69
CA ASN A 211 4.92 8.58 -26.75
C ASN A 211 5.04 9.24 -28.13
N GLY A 212 4.94 10.55 -28.22
CA GLY A 212 5.05 11.28 -29.49
C GLY A 212 5.89 12.57 -29.36
N SER A 213 5.81 13.41 -30.40
CA SER A 213 6.67 14.59 -30.54
C SER A 213 5.92 15.93 -30.58
N HIS A 214 4.60 15.93 -30.49
CA HIS A 214 3.81 17.16 -30.48
C HIS A 214 4.10 18.04 -29.26
N ASP A 215 3.73 19.31 -29.36
CA ASP A 215 3.94 20.31 -28.32
C ASP A 215 3.11 20.00 -27.06
N VAL A 216 3.72 20.26 -25.92
CA VAL A 216 3.09 20.05 -24.60
C VAL A 216 2.89 21.39 -23.90
N THR A 217 1.72 21.58 -23.30
CA THR A 217 1.46 22.65 -22.33
C THR A 217 1.03 22.05 -21.00
N VAL A 218 1.50 22.68 -19.92
CA VAL A 218 1.12 22.32 -18.55
C VAL A 218 0.54 23.54 -17.87
N GLU A 219 -0.68 23.42 -17.40
CA GLU A 219 -1.42 24.50 -16.74
C GLU A 219 -1.81 24.07 -15.32
N LEU A 220 -1.83 25.02 -14.40
CA LEU A 220 -2.29 24.82 -13.04
C LEU A 220 -3.50 25.69 -12.75
N TYR A 221 -4.54 25.10 -12.19
CA TYR A 221 -5.80 25.76 -11.87
C TYR A 221 -6.11 25.72 -10.37
N ASP A 222 -6.51 26.88 -9.82
CA ASP A 222 -7.18 27.04 -8.54
C ASP A 222 -8.70 27.10 -8.81
N GLY A 223 -9.39 25.98 -8.60
CA GLY A 223 -10.76 25.81 -9.07
C GLY A 223 -10.86 25.96 -10.59
N THR A 224 -11.49 27.03 -11.06
CA THR A 224 -11.59 27.34 -12.51
C THR A 224 -10.60 28.42 -12.96
N THR A 225 -9.81 28.98 -12.05
CA THR A 225 -8.86 30.06 -12.35
C THR A 225 -7.50 29.49 -12.70
N LYS A 226 -6.98 29.77 -13.90
CA LYS A 226 -5.61 29.42 -14.26
C LYS A 226 -4.64 30.31 -13.48
N VAL A 227 -3.76 29.71 -12.68
CA VAL A 227 -2.79 30.40 -11.80
C VAL A 227 -1.35 30.30 -12.31
N ALA A 228 -1.04 29.31 -13.13
CA ALA A 228 0.26 29.18 -13.79
C ALA A 228 0.15 28.41 -15.09
N GLU A 229 1.11 28.62 -15.99
CA GLU A 229 1.23 27.92 -17.29
C GLU A 229 2.69 27.87 -17.71
N ALA A 230 3.08 26.76 -18.34
CA ALA A 230 4.35 26.59 -19.00
C ALA A 230 4.22 25.70 -20.25
N SER A 231 5.15 25.82 -21.18
CA SER A 231 5.22 25.02 -22.41
C SER A 231 6.46 24.12 -22.40
N GLY A 232 6.33 22.95 -23.01
CA GLY A 232 7.39 21.95 -23.09
C GLY A 232 7.16 20.76 -22.16
N LYS A 233 7.96 19.71 -22.36
CA LYS A 233 7.90 18.47 -21.55
C LYS A 233 8.57 18.62 -20.17
N GLU A 234 9.33 19.69 -19.99
CA GLU A 234 9.96 20.05 -18.71
C GLU A 234 9.83 21.55 -18.51
N GLY A 235 9.62 21.97 -17.26
CA GLY A 235 9.46 23.39 -16.93
C GLY A 235 9.15 23.63 -15.47
N THR A 236 8.89 24.88 -15.15
CA THR A 236 8.53 25.34 -13.80
C THR A 236 7.27 26.20 -13.86
N LEU A 237 6.27 25.83 -13.07
CA LEU A 237 5.06 26.61 -12.82
C LEU A 237 5.30 27.51 -11.60
N VAL A 238 5.20 28.83 -11.76
CA VAL A 238 5.35 29.79 -10.66
C VAL A 238 3.98 30.17 -10.13
N VAL A 239 3.70 29.81 -8.88
CA VAL A 239 2.41 30.03 -8.22
C VAL A 239 2.57 31.09 -7.14
N LYS A 240 2.10 32.32 -7.42
CA LYS A 240 2.08 33.40 -6.44
C LYS A 240 1.01 33.14 -5.39
N ASP A 241 1.31 33.52 -4.14
CA ASP A 241 0.39 33.34 -2.99
C ASP A 241 -0.15 31.90 -2.89
N ALA A 242 0.71 30.91 -3.13
CA ALA A 242 0.34 29.50 -3.16
C ALA A 242 -0.30 29.03 -1.84
N LYS A 243 -1.47 28.43 -1.94
CA LYS A 243 -2.14 27.76 -0.82
C LYS A 243 -1.52 26.37 -0.66
N LEU A 244 -0.95 26.13 0.51
CA LEU A 244 -0.19 24.90 0.76
C LEU A 244 -1.11 23.78 1.25
N TRP A 245 -0.80 22.58 0.83
CA TRP A 245 -1.41 21.37 1.36
C TRP A 245 -0.88 21.10 2.78
N ASN A 246 -1.75 20.80 3.73
CA ASN A 246 -1.41 20.54 5.13
C ASN A 246 -2.29 19.43 5.72
N VAL A 247 -1.87 18.91 6.88
CA VAL A 247 -2.64 17.97 7.69
C VAL A 247 -4.02 18.54 8.02
N HIS A 248 -5.08 17.78 7.68
CA HIS A 248 -6.51 18.16 7.86
C HIS A 248 -6.92 19.52 7.30
N ALA A 249 -6.05 20.12 6.51
CA ALA A 249 -6.24 21.38 5.81
C ALA A 249 -5.69 21.25 4.38
N ALA A 250 -6.10 20.21 3.70
CA ALA A 250 -5.69 19.90 2.35
C ALA A 250 -6.15 20.98 1.37
N TYR A 251 -5.22 21.44 0.55
CA TYR A 251 -5.53 22.32 -0.56
C TYR A 251 -4.97 21.73 -1.85
N LEU A 252 -5.83 21.53 -2.85
CA LEU A 252 -5.48 20.86 -4.09
C LEU A 252 -5.72 21.79 -5.28
N TYR A 253 -4.74 21.79 -6.19
CA TYR A 253 -4.83 22.41 -7.51
C TYR A 253 -5.09 21.35 -8.57
N ASN A 254 -5.72 21.73 -9.70
CA ASN A 254 -5.80 20.84 -10.86
C ASN A 254 -4.62 21.13 -11.79
N ILE A 255 -3.74 20.16 -12.01
CA ILE A 255 -2.76 20.18 -13.07
C ILE A 255 -3.39 19.64 -14.35
N VAL A 256 -3.27 20.37 -15.46
CA VAL A 256 -3.81 20.01 -16.76
C VAL A 256 -2.67 19.95 -17.76
N ILE A 257 -2.44 18.79 -18.32
CA ILE A 257 -1.39 18.51 -19.31
C ILE A 257 -2.06 18.29 -20.66
N ARG A 258 -1.69 19.09 -21.68
CA ARG A 258 -2.21 18.95 -23.03
C ARG A 258 -1.12 18.71 -24.05
N ILE A 259 -1.40 17.86 -25.01
CA ILE A 259 -0.60 17.65 -26.21
C ILE A 259 -1.33 18.30 -27.38
N HIS A 260 -0.64 19.10 -28.19
CA HIS A 260 -1.21 19.92 -29.25
C HIS A 260 -0.62 19.57 -30.61
N ASP A 261 -1.50 19.33 -31.61
CA ASP A 261 -1.16 19.39 -33.03
C ASP A 261 -1.69 20.71 -33.62
N GLY A 262 -0.84 21.73 -33.68
CA GLY A 262 -1.25 23.08 -34.00
C GLY A 262 -2.24 23.63 -32.96
N SER A 263 -3.47 23.90 -33.37
CA SER A 263 -4.54 24.37 -32.47
C SER A 263 -5.41 23.22 -31.90
N ALA A 264 -5.26 22.02 -32.40
CA ALA A 264 -6.03 20.87 -31.95
C ALA A 264 -5.43 20.22 -30.70
N ILE A 265 -6.25 19.85 -29.73
CA ILE A 265 -5.83 19.05 -28.59
C ILE A 265 -5.84 17.58 -28.99
N VAL A 266 -4.68 16.95 -29.01
CA VAL A 266 -4.48 15.52 -29.27
C VAL A 266 -4.77 14.71 -28.02
N ASP A 267 -4.23 15.13 -26.87
CA ASP A 267 -4.49 14.50 -25.57
C ASP A 267 -4.63 15.54 -24.46
N GLU A 268 -5.46 15.24 -23.48
CA GLU A 268 -5.64 15.99 -22.25
C GLU A 268 -5.69 15.05 -21.05
N TYR A 269 -4.79 15.30 -20.10
CA TYR A 269 -4.75 14.60 -18.83
C TYR A 269 -4.84 15.59 -17.67
N THR A 270 -5.70 15.32 -16.69
CA THR A 270 -5.93 16.21 -15.54
C THR A 270 -5.88 15.41 -14.27
N GLU A 271 -5.18 15.94 -13.26
CA GLU A 271 -5.12 15.36 -11.92
C GLU A 271 -5.05 16.45 -10.85
N LYS A 272 -5.33 16.09 -9.59
CA LYS A 272 -5.20 16.99 -8.45
C LYS A 272 -3.82 16.85 -7.83
N ILE A 273 -3.16 17.96 -7.56
CA ILE A 273 -1.88 18.00 -6.84
C ILE A 273 -1.95 18.95 -5.64
N GLY A 274 -1.30 18.58 -4.55
CA GLY A 274 -1.13 19.46 -3.38
C GLY A 274 0.29 20.01 -3.30
N ILE A 275 0.45 21.30 -3.21
CA ILE A 275 1.76 21.94 -3.09
C ILE A 275 2.22 21.88 -1.64
N ARG A 276 3.32 21.15 -1.39
CA ARG A 276 3.94 21.03 -0.06
C ARG A 276 5.41 20.63 -0.16
N THR A 277 6.16 20.84 0.92
CA THR A 277 7.49 20.22 1.15
C THR A 277 7.42 19.29 2.36
N PHE A 278 8.19 18.19 2.32
CA PHE A 278 8.39 17.31 3.46
C PHE A 278 9.86 16.91 3.52
N GLU A 279 10.49 17.13 4.66
CA GLU A 279 11.93 16.92 4.85
C GLU A 279 12.26 16.52 6.29
N ILE A 280 13.48 16.02 6.50
CA ILE A 280 14.04 15.77 7.82
C ILE A 280 15.13 16.81 8.08
N GLN A 281 14.98 17.58 9.14
CA GLN A 281 15.98 18.56 9.56
C GLN A 281 16.16 18.54 11.09
N ASN A 282 17.40 18.50 11.57
CA ASN A 282 17.74 18.52 12.99
C ASN A 282 17.01 17.44 13.84
N GLY A 283 16.80 16.26 13.27
CA GLY A 283 16.10 15.16 13.95
C GLY A 283 14.57 15.28 13.98
N HIS A 284 13.98 16.20 13.25
CA HIS A 284 12.53 16.41 13.15
C HIS A 284 12.02 16.23 11.72
N PHE A 285 10.78 15.77 11.59
CA PHE A 285 10.04 15.87 10.34
C PHE A 285 9.47 17.28 10.19
N LEU A 286 9.65 17.86 9.02
CA LEU A 286 9.10 19.18 8.71
C LEU A 286 8.11 19.07 7.55
N LEU A 287 6.89 19.55 7.76
CA LEU A 287 5.90 19.79 6.71
C LEU A 287 5.82 21.29 6.45
N ASN A 288 6.12 21.72 5.23
CA ASN A 288 6.18 23.14 4.86
C ASN A 288 7.10 23.96 5.79
N GLY A 289 8.25 23.39 6.15
CA GLY A 289 9.23 24.00 7.04
C GLY A 289 8.83 24.06 8.53
N LYS A 290 7.70 23.45 8.92
CA LYS A 290 7.23 23.41 10.32
C LYS A 290 7.30 21.99 10.86
N PRO A 291 7.72 21.79 12.12
CA PRO A 291 7.75 20.48 12.74
C PRO A 291 6.37 19.79 12.71
N VAL A 292 6.37 18.49 12.46
CA VAL A 292 5.18 17.65 12.53
C VAL A 292 5.48 16.35 13.25
N TYR A 293 4.70 16.03 14.28
CA TYR A 293 4.74 14.75 14.98
C TYR A 293 3.77 13.77 14.33
N LEU A 294 4.28 12.61 13.88
CA LEU A 294 3.48 11.58 13.21
C LEU A 294 2.72 10.75 14.24
N ARG A 295 1.39 10.72 14.18
CA ARG A 295 0.55 9.94 15.08
C ARG A 295 -0.57 9.26 14.31
N GLY A 296 -0.74 7.96 14.53
CA GLY A 296 -1.74 7.21 13.79
C GLY A 296 -1.51 5.71 13.79
N PHE A 297 -1.54 5.08 12.63
CA PHE A 297 -1.76 3.65 12.55
C PHE A 297 -0.86 2.95 11.52
N GLY A 298 -0.46 1.67 11.83
CA GLY A 298 -0.42 0.65 10.82
C GLY A 298 -1.85 0.23 10.48
N LYS A 299 -2.14 -0.05 9.22
CA LYS A 299 -3.50 -0.34 8.76
C LYS A 299 -3.47 -1.44 7.70
N HIS A 300 -4.56 -2.19 7.55
CA HIS A 300 -4.80 -3.10 6.43
C HIS A 300 -5.99 -2.65 5.58
N GLU A 301 -5.98 -2.97 4.29
CA GLU A 301 -7.20 -3.04 3.48
C GLU A 301 -7.90 -4.36 3.82
N ASP A 302 -8.73 -4.35 4.85
CA ASP A 302 -9.53 -5.50 5.29
C ASP A 302 -10.90 -5.03 5.75
N ALA A 303 -11.93 -5.60 5.17
CA ALA A 303 -13.32 -5.33 5.51
C ALA A 303 -14.12 -6.62 5.53
N ASP A 304 -15.16 -6.69 6.38
CA ASP A 304 -16.09 -7.81 6.41
C ASP A 304 -16.68 -8.04 5.02
N ILE A 305 -16.78 -9.33 4.63
CA ILE A 305 -17.33 -9.83 3.37
C ILE A 305 -16.44 -9.53 2.16
N ARG A 306 -15.97 -8.30 1.97
CA ARG A 306 -15.18 -7.91 0.80
C ARG A 306 -13.70 -8.33 0.89
N GLY A 307 -13.21 -8.70 2.08
CA GLY A 307 -11.79 -8.94 2.30
C GLY A 307 -10.97 -7.72 1.93
N ARG A 308 -10.09 -7.81 0.93
CA ARG A 308 -9.30 -6.69 0.42
C ARG A 308 -9.97 -5.93 -0.75
N GLY A 309 -11.14 -6.36 -1.19
CA GLY A 309 -11.86 -5.68 -2.25
C GLY A 309 -12.18 -4.24 -1.89
N LEU A 310 -11.92 -3.30 -2.81
CA LEU A 310 -12.16 -1.87 -2.59
C LEU A 310 -13.61 -1.61 -2.21
N ASP A 311 -13.79 -0.96 -1.08
CA ASP A 311 -15.07 -0.46 -0.57
C ASP A 311 -14.92 0.99 -0.13
N LEU A 312 -15.31 1.93 -0.98
CA LEU A 312 -15.18 3.36 -0.73
C LEU A 312 -15.97 3.83 0.50
N ALA A 313 -17.06 3.14 0.86
CA ALA A 313 -17.82 3.47 2.08
C ALA A 313 -17.01 3.14 3.33
N THR A 314 -16.39 1.97 3.36
CA THR A 314 -15.47 1.56 4.44
C THR A 314 -14.24 2.46 4.49
N VAL A 315 -13.63 2.79 3.34
CA VAL A 315 -12.47 3.70 3.27
C VAL A 315 -12.84 5.07 3.84
N LYS A 316 -13.97 5.64 3.42
CA LYS A 316 -14.44 6.94 3.96
C LYS A 316 -14.70 6.88 5.46
N ARG A 317 -15.29 5.78 5.95
CA ARG A 317 -15.50 5.57 7.39
C ARG A 317 -14.16 5.51 8.15
N ASP A 318 -13.14 4.87 7.58
CA ASP A 318 -11.81 4.81 8.18
C ASP A 318 -11.20 6.21 8.34
N TYR A 319 -11.29 7.07 7.31
CA TYR A 319 -10.81 8.45 7.40
C TYR A 319 -11.55 9.27 8.46
N GLU A 320 -12.88 9.14 8.57
CA GLU A 320 -13.65 9.81 9.61
C GLU A 320 -13.27 9.35 11.02
N LEU A 321 -13.00 8.05 11.21
CA LEU A 321 -12.53 7.52 12.49
C LEU A 321 -11.11 8.00 12.81
N MET A 322 -10.23 8.05 11.83
CA MET A 322 -8.87 8.57 12.00
C MET A 322 -8.89 10.07 12.38
N LYS A 323 -9.74 10.88 11.75
CA LYS A 323 -9.94 12.28 12.16
C LYS A 323 -10.51 12.38 13.57
N TRP A 324 -11.55 11.60 13.86
CA TRP A 324 -12.21 11.61 15.16
C TRP A 324 -11.23 11.30 16.30
N ILE A 325 -10.32 10.35 16.09
CA ILE A 325 -9.35 9.97 17.11
C ILE A 325 -8.16 10.94 17.21
N GLY A 326 -7.97 11.83 16.24
CA GLY A 326 -6.87 12.79 16.17
C GLY A 326 -5.61 12.30 15.49
N ALA A 327 -5.69 11.23 14.68
CA ALA A 327 -4.60 10.74 13.86
C ALA A 327 -4.30 11.68 12.68
N ASN A 328 -3.05 11.76 12.26
CA ASN A 328 -2.61 12.53 11.09
C ASN A 328 -1.84 11.71 10.05
N CYS A 329 -1.49 10.46 10.39
CA CYS A 329 -0.62 9.63 9.57
C CYS A 329 -1.08 8.17 9.62
N PHE A 330 -0.79 7.42 8.55
CA PHE A 330 -0.83 5.96 8.58
C PHE A 330 0.24 5.37 7.65
N ARG A 331 0.60 4.12 7.91
CA ARG A 331 1.45 3.31 7.04
C ARG A 331 0.57 2.32 6.28
N THR A 332 0.78 2.21 4.96
CA THR A 332 0.08 1.25 4.11
C THR A 332 0.61 -0.16 4.33
N SER A 333 0.38 -0.69 5.53
CA SER A 333 0.90 -2.01 5.91
C SER A 333 0.14 -3.13 5.21
N HIS A 334 0.76 -4.04 4.54
CA HIS A 334 2.19 -4.14 4.18
C HIS A 334 2.30 -4.18 2.65
N TYR A 335 1.60 -3.28 1.96
CA TYR A 335 1.47 -3.22 0.49
C TYR A 335 0.86 -1.88 0.06
N PRO A 336 1.11 -1.42 -1.18
CA PRO A 336 0.42 -0.26 -1.71
C PRO A 336 -1.09 -0.47 -1.77
N TYR A 337 -1.87 0.51 -1.33
CA TYR A 337 -3.32 0.45 -1.30
C TYR A 337 -3.96 0.83 -2.64
N ALA A 338 -5.29 0.79 -2.73
CA ALA A 338 -6.01 1.26 -3.90
C ALA A 338 -5.74 2.74 -4.17
N GLU A 339 -5.62 3.13 -5.44
CA GLU A 339 -5.31 4.51 -5.86
C GLU A 339 -6.34 5.51 -5.33
N GLU A 340 -7.61 5.11 -5.27
CA GLU A 340 -8.70 5.91 -4.73
C GLU A 340 -8.50 6.27 -3.24
N LEU A 341 -7.77 5.44 -2.50
CA LEU A 341 -7.45 5.70 -1.09
C LEU A 341 -6.41 6.81 -0.96
N TYR A 342 -5.40 6.86 -1.83
CA TYR A 342 -4.41 7.96 -1.85
C TYR A 342 -5.06 9.28 -2.29
N GLN A 343 -5.93 9.24 -3.31
CA GLN A 343 -6.72 10.41 -3.73
C GLN A 343 -7.54 10.96 -2.57
N MET A 344 -8.20 10.08 -1.81
CA MET A 344 -8.95 10.48 -0.62
C MET A 344 -8.03 11.02 0.49
N ALA A 345 -6.82 10.45 0.69
CA ALA A 345 -5.84 10.98 1.62
C ALA A 345 -5.36 12.38 1.25
N ASP A 346 -5.16 12.63 -0.04
CA ASP A 346 -4.82 13.96 -0.56
C ASP A 346 -5.94 14.96 -0.27
N GLU A 347 -7.20 14.56 -0.42
CA GLU A 347 -8.38 15.42 -0.15
C GLU A 347 -8.63 15.63 1.35
N GLU A 348 -8.38 14.62 2.17
CA GLU A 348 -8.67 14.63 3.61
C GLU A 348 -7.50 15.18 4.45
N GLY A 349 -6.30 15.33 3.86
CA GLY A 349 -5.10 15.85 4.52
C GLY A 349 -4.46 14.85 5.48
N PHE A 350 -4.26 13.59 5.05
CA PHE A 350 -3.51 12.59 5.80
C PHE A 350 -2.13 12.36 5.21
N LEU A 351 -1.15 12.13 6.10
CA LEU A 351 0.21 11.75 5.73
C LEU A 351 0.28 10.22 5.57
N ILE A 352 0.96 9.76 4.53
CA ILE A 352 1.14 8.34 4.24
C ILE A 352 2.63 7.98 4.22
N ILE A 353 2.99 6.94 4.97
CA ILE A 353 4.22 6.19 4.74
C ILE A 353 3.83 5.02 3.85
N ASP A 354 4.24 5.08 2.59
CA ASP A 354 3.84 4.11 1.57
C ASP A 354 4.80 2.92 1.55
N GLU A 355 4.24 1.71 1.67
CA GLU A 355 5.04 0.49 1.86
C GLU A 355 4.89 -0.48 0.69
N VAL A 356 6.03 -0.91 0.15
CA VAL A 356 6.09 -1.96 -0.87
C VAL A 356 5.68 -3.32 -0.27
N PRO A 357 5.11 -4.28 -1.03
CA PRO A 357 4.59 -5.53 -0.46
C PRO A 357 5.69 -6.53 -0.04
N ALA A 358 6.79 -6.01 0.48
CA ALA A 358 7.98 -6.75 0.87
C ALA A 358 7.93 -7.17 2.34
N VAL A 359 7.14 -8.21 2.62
CA VAL A 359 6.92 -8.79 3.95
C VAL A 359 7.00 -10.32 3.88
N GLY A 360 7.33 -10.96 5.01
CA GLY A 360 7.49 -12.41 5.10
C GLY A 360 8.96 -12.86 5.06
N PHE A 361 9.93 -11.96 5.15
CA PHE A 361 11.37 -12.25 5.10
C PHE A 361 12.00 -12.46 6.47
N MET A 362 11.25 -13.07 7.40
CA MET A 362 11.73 -13.48 8.72
C MET A 362 12.31 -14.91 8.67
N GLU A 363 13.17 -15.26 9.61
CA GLU A 363 13.63 -16.66 9.73
C GLU A 363 12.45 -17.61 9.94
N SER A 364 12.48 -18.76 9.29
CA SER A 364 11.40 -19.76 9.33
C SER A 364 11.06 -20.25 10.74
N THR A 365 12.01 -20.21 11.68
CA THR A 365 11.80 -20.54 13.10
C THR A 365 10.91 -19.55 13.81
N MET A 366 10.78 -18.32 13.30
CA MET A 366 9.89 -17.27 13.80
C MET A 366 8.55 -17.27 13.06
N ASN A 367 8.44 -18.00 11.98
CA ASN A 367 7.20 -18.12 11.22
C ASN A 367 6.31 -19.19 11.86
N PHE A 368 5.48 -18.80 12.80
CA PHE A 368 4.56 -19.69 13.50
C PHE A 368 3.64 -20.47 12.55
N LEU A 369 3.34 -19.92 11.39
CA LEU A 369 2.44 -20.53 10.41
C LEU A 369 3.15 -21.67 9.67
N ALA A 370 4.38 -21.47 9.21
CA ALA A 370 5.18 -22.52 8.61
C ALA A 370 5.52 -23.64 9.63
N ALA A 371 5.80 -23.29 10.87
CA ALA A 371 6.05 -24.25 11.95
C ALA A 371 4.82 -25.10 12.26
N ASN A 372 3.62 -24.52 12.29
CA ASN A 372 2.37 -25.22 12.53
C ASN A 372 2.03 -26.22 11.42
N GLN A 373 2.50 -25.99 10.21
CA GLN A 373 2.28 -26.89 9.06
C GLN A 373 3.33 -28.00 8.93
N GLY A 374 4.32 -28.07 9.82
CA GLY A 374 5.39 -29.05 9.76
C GLY A 374 6.40 -28.81 8.62
N ASN A 375 6.27 -27.71 7.89
CA ASN A 375 7.10 -27.34 6.75
C ASN A 375 8.28 -26.47 7.19
N GLY A 376 9.07 -26.93 8.13
CA GLY A 376 10.22 -26.23 8.67
C GLY A 376 11.40 -26.07 7.67
N LYS A 377 11.12 -25.76 6.40
CA LYS A 377 12.19 -25.40 5.47
C LYS A 377 12.73 -24.03 5.89
N LYS A 378 13.98 -24.00 6.31
CA LYS A 378 14.67 -22.76 6.62
C LYS A 378 14.99 -22.04 5.31
N VAL A 379 14.43 -20.85 5.13
CA VAL A 379 14.74 -19.96 4.00
C VAL A 379 15.90 -19.06 4.42
N GLY A 380 16.99 -19.12 3.70
CA GLY A 380 18.12 -18.19 3.86
C GLY A 380 17.81 -16.87 3.14
N TRP A 381 17.13 -15.94 3.81
CA TRP A 381 16.81 -14.63 3.24
C TRP A 381 18.08 -13.83 2.95
N PHE A 382 18.13 -13.22 1.75
CA PHE A 382 19.25 -12.42 1.25
C PHE A 382 20.55 -13.23 1.02
N GLU A 383 20.46 -14.55 0.92
CA GLU A 383 21.55 -15.44 0.54
C GLU A 383 21.57 -15.69 -0.97
N LYS A 384 22.67 -16.25 -1.49
CA LYS A 384 22.93 -16.38 -2.93
C LYS A 384 21.83 -17.09 -3.73
N GLU A 385 21.11 -18.03 -3.12
CA GLU A 385 20.15 -18.89 -3.85
C GLU A 385 18.79 -18.23 -4.02
N THR A 386 18.36 -17.41 -3.06
CA THR A 386 17.06 -16.72 -3.07
C THR A 386 17.14 -15.29 -3.60
N THR A 387 18.26 -14.64 -3.45
CA THR A 387 18.44 -13.20 -3.66
C THR A 387 18.19 -12.72 -5.10
N PRO A 388 18.65 -13.36 -6.20
CA PRO A 388 18.57 -12.74 -7.52
C PRO A 388 17.12 -12.50 -7.99
N GLN A 389 16.26 -13.52 -7.90
CA GLN A 389 14.87 -13.42 -8.35
C GLN A 389 14.03 -12.56 -7.40
N LEU A 390 14.20 -12.74 -6.09
CA LEU A 390 13.54 -11.91 -5.10
C LEU A 390 13.89 -10.43 -5.25
N LEU A 391 15.18 -10.12 -5.50
CA LEU A 391 15.64 -8.74 -5.71
C LEU A 391 15.07 -8.14 -7.00
N ALA A 392 14.95 -8.94 -8.07
CA ALA A 392 14.34 -8.49 -9.32
C ALA A 392 12.86 -8.11 -9.09
N ASN A 393 12.08 -9.01 -8.52
CA ASN A 393 10.67 -8.78 -8.21
C ASN A 393 10.48 -7.58 -7.26
N HIS A 394 11.39 -7.42 -6.28
CA HIS A 394 11.33 -6.30 -5.34
C HIS A 394 11.63 -4.96 -6.03
N LYS A 395 12.61 -4.92 -6.93
CA LYS A 395 12.90 -3.73 -7.72
C LYS A 395 11.71 -3.33 -8.59
N ASP A 396 11.08 -4.30 -9.25
CA ASP A 396 9.93 -4.05 -10.11
C ASP A 396 8.75 -3.50 -9.29
N ALA A 397 8.42 -4.13 -8.16
CA ALA A 397 7.35 -3.67 -7.27
C ALA A 397 7.63 -2.27 -6.68
N LEU A 398 8.88 -2.00 -6.27
CA LEU A 398 9.29 -0.69 -5.74
C LEU A 398 9.22 0.39 -6.82
N THR A 399 9.63 0.07 -8.04
CA THR A 399 9.56 0.97 -9.19
C THR A 399 8.11 1.32 -9.50
N ASP A 400 7.25 0.32 -9.63
CA ASP A 400 5.83 0.52 -9.95
C ASP A 400 5.09 1.29 -8.85
N MET A 401 5.42 1.04 -7.56
CA MET A 401 4.84 1.78 -6.44
C MET A 401 5.23 3.28 -6.50
N ILE A 402 6.52 3.57 -6.64
CA ILE A 402 6.99 4.96 -6.70
C ILE A 402 6.46 5.67 -7.96
N ASP A 403 6.49 5.01 -9.11
CA ASP A 403 5.98 5.58 -10.37
C ASP A 403 4.49 5.90 -10.29
N ARG A 404 3.70 5.05 -9.63
CA ARG A 404 2.27 5.27 -9.41
C ARG A 404 2.00 6.42 -8.43
N ASP A 405 2.72 6.45 -7.28
CA ASP A 405 2.33 7.27 -6.13
C ASP A 405 3.17 8.54 -5.93
N LYS A 406 4.17 8.78 -6.80
CA LYS A 406 5.12 9.90 -6.68
C LYS A 406 4.51 11.30 -6.66
N ASN A 407 3.30 11.49 -7.21
CA ASN A 407 2.65 12.80 -7.29
C ASN A 407 1.66 13.08 -6.15
N HIS A 408 1.32 12.07 -5.32
CA HIS A 408 0.41 12.24 -4.20
C HIS A 408 0.99 13.14 -3.11
N ALA A 409 0.25 14.18 -2.72
CA ALA A 409 0.64 15.10 -1.65
C ALA A 409 0.69 14.40 -0.29
N SER A 410 -0.18 13.42 -0.07
CA SER A 410 -0.26 12.61 1.14
C SER A 410 0.99 11.74 1.38
N VAL A 411 1.64 11.24 0.33
CA VAL A 411 2.81 10.36 0.46
C VAL A 411 4.03 11.16 0.88
N ILE A 412 4.55 10.90 2.07
CA ILE A 412 5.68 11.64 2.67
C ILE A 412 6.98 10.83 2.77
N ALA A 413 6.89 9.51 2.73
CA ALA A 413 8.04 8.63 2.85
C ALA A 413 7.76 7.27 2.20
N TRP A 414 8.84 6.56 1.85
CA TRP A 414 8.82 5.22 1.30
C TRP A 414 9.30 4.20 2.33
N SER A 415 8.50 3.18 2.61
CA SER A 415 8.88 2.03 3.43
C SER A 415 9.26 0.86 2.51
N ILE A 416 10.53 0.46 2.58
CA ILE A 416 11.14 -0.46 1.60
C ILE A 416 10.88 -1.93 1.95
N LEU A 417 10.70 -2.27 3.22
CA LEU A 417 10.45 -3.63 3.73
C LEU A 417 9.72 -3.56 5.06
N ASN A 418 8.98 -4.64 5.38
CA ASN A 418 8.49 -4.88 6.72
C ASN A 418 9.15 -6.10 7.36
N GLU A 419 9.70 -5.91 8.55
CA GLU A 419 10.24 -6.94 9.43
C GLU A 419 11.20 -7.96 8.76
N PRO A 420 12.13 -7.51 7.91
CA PRO A 420 13.07 -8.41 7.27
C PRO A 420 14.09 -8.95 8.27
N GLN A 421 14.70 -10.10 7.91
CA GLN A 421 15.85 -10.63 8.63
C GLN A 421 17.08 -9.73 8.47
N CYS A 422 17.22 -8.73 9.35
CA CYS A 422 18.30 -7.74 9.29
C CYS A 422 19.66 -8.21 9.79
N THR A 423 19.84 -9.50 10.08
CA THR A 423 21.06 -10.03 10.68
C THR A 423 21.93 -10.85 9.72
N SER A 424 21.40 -11.23 8.54
CA SER A 424 22.15 -12.02 7.54
C SER A 424 23.26 -11.21 6.86
N GLU A 425 24.26 -11.88 6.32
CA GLU A 425 25.41 -11.23 5.67
C GLU A 425 25.02 -10.49 4.38
N GLY A 426 24.05 -10.99 3.64
CA GLY A 426 23.58 -10.38 2.40
C GLY A 426 22.70 -9.13 2.57
N THR A 427 22.24 -8.86 3.79
CA THR A 427 21.29 -7.77 4.09
C THR A 427 21.78 -6.40 3.59
N GLU A 428 23.03 -6.03 3.88
CA GLU A 428 23.55 -4.70 3.53
C GLU A 428 23.54 -4.44 2.02
N ALA A 429 23.98 -5.41 1.22
CA ALA A 429 24.02 -5.27 -0.24
C ALA A 429 22.62 -5.20 -0.83
N TYR A 430 21.71 -6.03 -0.33
CA TYR A 430 20.31 -6.06 -0.76
C TYR A 430 19.63 -4.72 -0.45
N PHE A 431 19.71 -4.23 0.78
CA PHE A 431 19.06 -2.99 1.22
C PHE A 431 19.65 -1.77 0.51
N LYS A 432 21.00 -1.69 0.44
CA LYS A 432 21.63 -0.57 -0.29
C LYS A 432 21.08 -0.43 -1.70
N THR A 433 20.94 -1.55 -2.41
CA THR A 433 20.42 -1.55 -3.79
C THR A 433 19.01 -0.96 -3.88
N LEU A 434 18.13 -1.31 -2.93
CA LEU A 434 16.74 -0.84 -2.94
C LEU A 434 16.60 0.60 -2.45
N PHE A 435 17.37 0.98 -1.42
CA PHE A 435 17.38 2.36 -0.93
C PHE A 435 17.93 3.33 -1.98
N ASP A 436 18.98 2.94 -2.70
CA ASP A 436 19.52 3.75 -3.81
C ASP A 436 18.48 3.87 -4.93
N LEU A 437 17.85 2.76 -5.33
CA LEU A 437 16.80 2.75 -6.34
C LEU A 437 15.62 3.67 -5.97
N ALA A 438 15.11 3.58 -4.74
CA ALA A 438 14.02 4.44 -4.29
C ALA A 438 14.42 5.93 -4.34
N HIS A 439 15.68 6.25 -4.01
CA HIS A 439 16.18 7.61 -4.11
C HIS A 439 16.28 8.08 -5.57
N GLU A 440 16.69 7.21 -6.49
CA GLU A 440 16.78 7.55 -7.91
C GLU A 440 15.43 7.81 -8.53
N LEU A 441 14.45 6.96 -8.22
CA LEU A 441 13.11 7.00 -8.80
C LEU A 441 12.26 8.18 -8.32
N ASP A 442 12.36 8.57 -7.05
CA ASP A 442 11.51 9.64 -6.52
C ASP A 442 12.01 11.05 -6.90
N PRO A 443 11.26 11.81 -7.72
CA PRO A 443 11.65 13.16 -8.12
C PRO A 443 11.71 14.13 -6.93
N GLN A 444 10.90 13.90 -5.89
CA GLN A 444 10.84 14.73 -4.69
C GLN A 444 11.91 14.37 -3.64
N LYS A 445 12.61 13.22 -3.80
CA LYS A 445 13.63 12.71 -2.88
C LYS A 445 13.13 12.60 -1.44
N ARG A 446 11.92 12.06 -1.28
CA ARG A 446 11.30 11.84 0.04
C ARG A 446 12.12 10.89 0.90
N PRO A 447 12.01 11.00 2.24
CA PRO A 447 12.67 10.10 3.17
C PRO A 447 12.30 8.62 2.95
N ARG A 448 13.25 7.73 3.21
CA ARG A 448 13.12 6.28 3.05
C ARG A 448 13.37 5.60 4.39
N THR A 449 12.62 4.55 4.64
CA THR A 449 12.74 3.74 5.85
C THR A 449 12.41 2.28 5.57
N TYR A 450 12.45 1.44 6.59
CA TYR A 450 11.85 0.12 6.65
C TYR A 450 11.48 -0.21 8.08
N ALA A 451 10.43 -1.02 8.29
CA ALA A 451 10.00 -1.40 9.63
C ALA A 451 10.93 -2.49 10.21
N ILE A 452 11.67 -2.15 11.26
CA ILE A 452 12.69 -3.00 11.87
C ILE A 452 12.03 -3.98 12.84
N VAL A 453 12.18 -5.27 12.56
CA VAL A 453 11.66 -6.37 13.40
C VAL A 453 12.22 -6.33 14.83
N MET A 454 11.42 -6.75 15.79
CA MET A 454 11.77 -6.67 17.23
C MET A 454 13.04 -7.46 17.63
N MET A 455 13.48 -8.44 16.83
CA MET A 455 14.72 -9.18 17.07
C MET A 455 15.98 -8.47 16.57
N SER A 456 15.81 -7.41 15.79
CA SER A 456 16.91 -6.57 15.30
C SER A 456 17.13 -5.41 16.25
N LEU A 457 18.18 -5.53 17.05
CA LEU A 457 18.57 -4.58 18.08
C LEU A 457 19.65 -3.60 17.55
N PRO A 458 19.96 -2.50 18.26
CA PRO A 458 20.93 -1.51 17.79
C PRO A 458 22.30 -2.05 17.42
N HIS A 459 22.73 -3.13 18.07
CA HIS A 459 24.08 -3.72 17.87
C HIS A 459 24.15 -4.78 16.77
N ASN A 460 23.01 -5.34 16.30
CA ASN A 460 23.00 -6.44 15.33
C ASN A 460 22.17 -6.15 14.08
N SER A 461 21.47 -5.02 14.03
CA SER A 461 20.68 -4.61 12.87
C SER A 461 21.58 -4.16 11.73
N LYS A 462 21.58 -4.91 10.62
CA LYS A 462 22.27 -4.56 9.38
C LYS A 462 21.29 -3.83 8.45
N GLY A 463 21.75 -2.79 7.77
CA GLY A 463 20.92 -2.03 6.82
C GLY A 463 20.26 -0.77 7.39
N GLN A 464 20.18 -0.61 8.72
CA GLN A 464 19.59 0.58 9.34
C GLN A 464 20.33 1.89 8.98
N GLN A 465 21.60 1.80 8.57
CA GLN A 465 22.41 2.93 8.13
C GLN A 465 21.94 3.57 6.82
N PHE A 466 21.16 2.85 6.01
CA PHE A 466 20.61 3.36 4.73
C PHE A 466 19.29 4.12 4.90
N ALA A 467 18.62 3.92 6.04
CA ALA A 467 17.35 4.59 6.33
C ALA A 467 17.56 6.06 6.74
N ASP A 468 16.74 6.95 6.21
CA ASP A 468 16.76 8.37 6.52
C ASP A 468 16.17 8.66 7.92
N PHE A 469 15.31 7.78 8.41
CA PHE A 469 14.79 7.75 9.79
C PHE A 469 14.57 6.30 10.23
N ILE A 470 14.60 6.07 11.53
CA ILE A 470 14.47 4.73 12.11
C ILE A 470 13.01 4.42 12.40
N SER A 471 12.52 3.27 11.92
CA SER A 471 11.16 2.77 12.14
C SER A 471 11.22 1.45 12.89
N LEU A 472 10.62 1.40 14.07
CA LEU A 472 10.67 0.22 14.94
C LEU A 472 9.29 -0.43 15.12
N ASN A 473 9.26 -1.77 15.00
CA ASN A 473 8.15 -2.60 15.47
C ASN A 473 8.54 -3.16 16.83
N ARG A 474 7.85 -2.75 17.92
CA ARG A 474 8.20 -3.16 19.29
C ARG A 474 6.98 -3.54 20.11
N TYR A 475 7.09 -4.69 20.77
CA TYR A 475 5.98 -5.31 21.50
C TYR A 475 6.38 -5.71 22.92
N TYR A 476 7.13 -4.84 23.63
CA TYR A 476 7.41 -4.98 25.04
C TYR A 476 6.13 -4.92 25.87
N GLY A 477 5.91 -5.91 26.73
CA GLY A 477 4.64 -6.10 27.44
C GLY A 477 3.60 -6.91 26.68
N TRP A 478 3.90 -7.36 25.43
CA TRP A 478 3.04 -8.27 24.69
C TRP A 478 3.80 -9.53 24.26
N TYR A 479 4.51 -9.54 23.13
CA TYR A 479 5.32 -10.68 22.71
C TYR A 479 6.60 -10.83 23.51
N VAL A 480 7.15 -9.73 24.00
CA VAL A 480 8.33 -9.70 24.86
C VAL A 480 7.87 -9.33 26.27
N MET A 481 8.11 -10.22 27.25
CA MET A 481 7.75 -10.04 28.66
C MET A 481 6.25 -9.82 28.93
N GLY A 482 5.37 -10.24 28.04
CA GLY A 482 3.92 -10.24 28.27
C GLY A 482 3.55 -11.17 29.42
N GLY A 483 2.64 -10.73 30.30
CA GLY A 483 2.21 -11.49 31.47
C GLY A 483 3.21 -11.56 32.63
N MET A 484 4.37 -10.91 32.51
CA MET A 484 5.42 -10.90 33.55
C MET A 484 5.49 -9.58 34.35
N GLY A 485 4.57 -8.67 34.13
CA GLY A 485 4.56 -7.34 34.74
C GLY A 485 5.09 -6.25 33.79
N ILE A 486 4.27 -5.24 33.62
CA ILE A 486 4.53 -4.12 32.70
C ILE A 486 5.76 -3.31 33.09
N VAL A 487 6.07 -3.21 34.40
CA VAL A 487 7.21 -2.45 34.94
C VAL A 487 8.55 -3.00 34.42
N ASP A 488 8.69 -4.32 34.39
CA ASP A 488 9.92 -4.96 33.92
C ASP A 488 10.02 -4.85 32.37
N ALA A 489 8.89 -4.93 31.66
CA ALA A 489 8.83 -4.68 30.22
C ALA A 489 9.25 -3.25 29.87
N GLU A 490 8.79 -2.25 30.62
CA GLU A 490 9.19 -0.86 30.47
C GLU A 490 10.70 -0.67 30.68
N ALA A 491 11.27 -1.24 31.73
CA ALA A 491 12.70 -1.15 32.01
C ALA A 491 13.56 -1.76 30.89
N ALA A 492 13.14 -2.91 30.36
CA ALA A 492 13.81 -3.55 29.23
C ALA A 492 13.70 -2.71 27.95
N PHE A 493 12.54 -2.11 27.70
CA PHE A 493 12.32 -1.25 26.56
C PHE A 493 13.18 0.02 26.62
N ARG A 494 13.24 0.70 27.78
CA ARG A 494 14.11 1.88 27.98
C ARG A 494 15.58 1.54 27.73
N LYS A 495 16.03 0.37 28.17
CA LYS A 495 17.41 -0.10 27.92
C LYS A 495 17.70 -0.25 26.42
N GLU A 496 16.75 -0.74 25.62
CA GLU A 496 16.89 -0.79 24.17
C GLU A 496 16.93 0.63 23.57
N MET A 497 16.06 1.53 24.02
CA MET A 497 16.01 2.92 23.54
C MET A 497 17.33 3.66 23.82
N ASP A 498 17.96 3.44 24.98
CA ASP A 498 19.30 3.96 25.29
C ASP A 498 20.37 3.41 24.34
N GLY A 499 20.17 2.20 23.83
CA GLY A 499 21.02 1.61 22.80
C GLY A 499 20.83 2.30 21.44
N TRP A 500 19.60 2.52 21.01
CA TRP A 500 19.28 3.22 19.78
C TRP A 500 19.78 4.67 19.79
N ALA A 501 19.65 5.37 20.90
CA ALA A 501 20.17 6.75 21.06
C ALA A 501 21.65 6.90 20.63
N LYS A 502 22.45 5.84 20.80
CA LYS A 502 23.89 5.83 20.48
C LYS A 502 24.18 5.69 18.97
N VAL A 503 23.22 5.18 18.19
CA VAL A 503 23.43 4.85 16.76
C VAL A 503 22.55 5.67 15.80
N LEU A 504 21.67 6.52 16.34
CA LEU A 504 20.76 7.35 15.53
C LEU A 504 21.49 8.38 14.64
N ASN A 505 22.62 8.91 15.10
CA ASN A 505 23.37 9.93 14.37
C ASN A 505 22.52 11.16 13.97
N GLY A 506 21.63 11.61 14.85
CA GLY A 506 20.76 12.76 14.63
C GLY A 506 19.50 12.47 13.78
N ARG A 507 19.26 11.23 13.38
CA ARG A 507 18.04 10.82 12.68
C ARG A 507 16.85 10.75 13.64
N PRO A 508 15.62 11.12 13.21
CA PRO A 508 14.43 10.87 13.98
C PRO A 508 14.09 9.38 13.99
N MET A 509 13.29 8.99 14.97
CA MET A 509 12.73 7.65 15.13
C MET A 509 11.22 7.71 15.20
N ILE A 510 10.55 6.69 14.64
CA ILE A 510 9.13 6.44 14.85
C ILE A 510 8.90 4.99 15.26
N PHE A 511 7.80 4.75 15.96
CA PHE A 511 7.27 3.39 16.11
C PHE A 511 6.27 3.13 15.01
N THR A 512 6.54 2.14 14.17
CA THR A 512 5.66 1.72 13.08
C THR A 512 4.71 0.62 13.52
N GLU A 513 5.02 -0.07 14.63
CA GLU A 513 4.11 -1.01 15.27
C GLU A 513 4.39 -1.13 16.77
N TYR A 514 3.31 -1.04 17.55
CA TYR A 514 3.18 -1.44 18.94
C TYR A 514 1.71 -1.71 19.23
N GLY A 515 1.37 -2.73 20.00
CA GLY A 515 -0.03 -3.07 20.23
C GLY A 515 -0.19 -4.40 20.96
N ALA A 516 -1.32 -4.57 21.62
CA ALA A 516 -1.72 -5.78 22.33
C ALA A 516 -3.05 -6.31 21.78
N ASP A 517 -3.14 -7.62 21.52
CA ASP A 517 -4.41 -8.24 21.12
C ASP A 517 -5.44 -8.10 22.26
N THR A 518 -6.66 -7.73 21.92
CA THR A 518 -7.71 -7.37 22.88
C THR A 518 -9.08 -7.75 22.35
N MET A 519 -9.80 -8.53 23.16
CA MET A 519 -11.17 -8.90 22.81
C MET A 519 -12.13 -7.75 23.10
N PRO A 520 -13.00 -7.36 22.15
CA PRO A 520 -13.86 -6.18 22.30
C PRO A 520 -14.85 -6.23 23.47
N THR A 521 -15.12 -7.43 23.98
CA THR A 521 -16.10 -7.66 25.06
C THR A 521 -15.45 -8.09 26.38
N GLU A 522 -14.11 -8.16 26.44
CA GLU A 522 -13.42 -8.69 27.62
C GLU A 522 -12.97 -7.54 28.53
N HIS A 523 -13.65 -7.44 29.66
CA HIS A 523 -13.28 -6.58 30.79
C HIS A 523 -12.84 -7.43 31.99
N LYS A 524 -11.74 -7.05 32.66
CA LYS A 524 -11.19 -7.83 33.76
C LYS A 524 -10.56 -6.96 34.84
N LEU A 525 -10.90 -7.26 36.10
CA LEU A 525 -10.25 -6.69 37.28
C LEU A 525 -9.72 -7.79 38.21
N PRO A 526 -8.41 -7.84 38.51
CA PRO A 526 -7.37 -7.01 37.91
C PRO A 526 -7.20 -7.25 36.41
N SER A 527 -6.53 -6.32 35.71
CA SER A 527 -6.26 -6.45 34.28
C SER A 527 -5.48 -7.71 33.95
N VAL A 528 -5.80 -8.35 32.82
CA VAL A 528 -5.09 -9.51 32.29
C VAL A 528 -4.91 -9.36 30.79
N MET A 529 -3.90 -10.00 30.22
CA MET A 529 -3.72 -10.05 28.77
C MET A 529 -5.03 -10.39 28.06
N TRP A 530 -5.30 -9.77 26.90
CA TRP A 530 -6.52 -9.85 26.09
C TRP A 530 -7.70 -8.98 26.61
N SER A 531 -7.66 -8.44 27.85
CA SER A 531 -8.68 -7.50 28.31
C SER A 531 -8.43 -6.08 27.82
N GLN A 532 -9.49 -5.27 27.79
CA GLN A 532 -9.41 -3.87 27.37
C GLN A 532 -8.60 -3.02 28.36
N GLU A 533 -8.66 -3.33 29.66
CA GLU A 533 -7.84 -2.72 30.70
C GLU A 533 -6.35 -2.96 30.44
N TYR A 534 -5.96 -4.20 30.09
CA TYR A 534 -4.56 -4.51 29.81
C TYR A 534 -4.08 -3.79 28.55
N GLN A 535 -4.92 -3.65 27.51
CA GLN A 535 -4.57 -2.89 26.32
C GLN A 535 -4.23 -1.44 26.68
N ASN A 536 -5.04 -0.81 27.52
CA ASN A 536 -4.79 0.58 27.95
C ASN A 536 -3.52 0.71 28.80
N GLU A 537 -3.29 -0.20 29.78
CA GLU A 537 -2.05 -0.22 30.58
C GLU A 537 -0.80 -0.41 29.69
N TYR A 538 -0.89 -1.31 28.71
CA TYR A 538 0.18 -1.53 27.73
C TYR A 538 0.47 -0.26 26.92
N LEU A 539 -0.58 0.43 26.45
CA LEU A 539 -0.44 1.66 25.68
C LEU A 539 0.17 2.79 26.53
N ASP A 540 -0.27 2.97 27.78
CA ASP A 540 0.30 3.96 28.69
C ASP A 540 1.80 3.73 28.91
N MET A 541 2.22 2.48 29.12
CA MET A 541 3.64 2.14 29.28
C MET A 541 4.44 2.53 28.02
N ASN A 542 3.93 2.19 26.81
CA ASN A 542 4.62 2.55 25.56
C ASN A 542 4.71 4.07 25.39
N HIS A 543 3.61 4.80 25.64
CA HIS A 543 3.59 6.25 25.52
C HIS A 543 4.54 6.93 26.52
N ASN A 544 4.66 6.42 27.77
CA ASN A 544 5.62 6.90 28.75
C ASN A 544 7.07 6.74 28.27
N VAL A 545 7.38 5.64 27.59
CA VAL A 545 8.69 5.45 26.97
C VAL A 545 8.89 6.44 25.83
N PHE A 546 7.94 6.54 24.89
CA PHE A 546 8.05 7.44 23.73
C PHE A 546 8.24 8.90 24.14
N ASP A 547 7.49 9.35 25.16
CA ASP A 547 7.54 10.73 25.65
C ASP A 547 8.87 11.07 26.34
N SER A 548 9.61 10.05 26.81
CA SER A 548 10.90 10.24 27.49
C SER A 548 12.07 10.50 26.54
N TYR A 549 11.90 10.30 25.22
CA TYR A 549 12.98 10.42 24.24
C TYR A 549 12.62 11.45 23.15
N ASP A 550 13.39 12.54 23.07
CA ASP A 550 13.13 13.64 22.12
C ASP A 550 13.28 13.22 20.65
N PHE A 551 14.11 12.21 20.38
CA PHE A 551 14.29 11.67 19.04
C PHE A 551 13.12 10.80 18.55
N VAL A 552 12.15 10.44 19.39
CA VAL A 552 10.92 9.78 18.97
C VAL A 552 9.97 10.82 18.40
N GLN A 553 9.79 10.82 17.11
CA GLN A 553 9.04 11.80 16.34
C GLN A 553 7.75 11.23 15.72
N GLY A 554 7.35 10.03 16.16
CA GLY A 554 6.08 9.44 15.72
C GLY A 554 5.73 8.13 16.39
N GLU A 555 4.41 7.88 16.44
CA GLU A 555 3.78 6.70 17.04
C GLU A 555 2.65 6.20 16.12
N LEU A 556 2.86 5.07 15.44
CA LEU A 556 1.85 4.39 14.64
C LEU A 556 1.49 3.08 15.32
N VAL A 557 0.29 3.02 15.92
CA VAL A 557 -0.15 1.83 16.65
C VAL A 557 -0.52 0.70 15.70
N TRP A 558 -0.20 -0.52 16.06
CA TRP A 558 -0.66 -1.73 15.41
C TRP A 558 -1.86 -2.29 16.16
N ASN A 559 -3.05 -2.19 15.65
CA ASN A 559 -3.46 -1.84 14.31
C ASN A 559 -4.67 -0.88 14.36
N PHE A 560 -5.01 -0.24 13.24
CA PHE A 560 -6.21 0.58 13.16
C PHE A 560 -7.48 -0.21 13.51
N ALA A 561 -7.72 -1.33 12.82
CA ALA A 561 -8.85 -2.20 13.08
C ALA A 561 -8.42 -3.67 13.09
N ASP A 562 -9.15 -4.52 13.80
CA ASP A 562 -8.98 -5.97 13.73
C ASP A 562 -9.07 -6.43 12.26
N PHE A 563 -8.28 -7.44 11.89
CA PHE A 563 -8.22 -7.96 10.53
C PHE A 563 -8.04 -9.48 10.50
N GLN A 564 -8.36 -10.10 9.38
CA GLN A 564 -8.23 -11.54 9.20
C GLN A 564 -6.78 -11.98 9.00
N THR A 565 -6.47 -13.14 9.53
CA THR A 565 -5.19 -13.85 9.36
C THR A 565 -5.45 -15.30 8.99
N THR A 566 -4.41 -16.02 8.63
CA THR A 566 -4.46 -17.49 8.65
C THR A 566 -4.77 -17.98 10.07
N GLU A 567 -5.50 -19.08 10.20
CA GLU A 567 -5.84 -19.67 11.51
C GLU A 567 -4.57 -20.11 12.27
N GLY A 568 -4.56 -19.87 13.58
CA GLY A 568 -3.48 -20.29 14.46
C GLY A 568 -3.80 -19.99 15.92
N ILE A 569 -3.13 -20.67 16.83
CA ILE A 569 -3.35 -20.52 18.28
C ILE A 569 -3.06 -19.11 18.80
N MET A 570 -2.23 -18.35 18.08
CA MET A 570 -1.88 -16.96 18.41
C MET A 570 -2.90 -15.95 17.89
N ARG A 571 -3.91 -16.40 17.12
CA ARG A 571 -4.87 -15.53 16.42
C ARG A 571 -6.30 -16.00 16.66
N ALA A 572 -6.95 -15.41 17.64
CA ALA A 572 -8.35 -15.71 17.97
C ALA A 572 -9.29 -15.08 16.94
N ASN A 573 -9.54 -15.80 15.84
CA ASN A 573 -10.33 -15.33 14.70
C ASN A 573 -9.77 -14.00 14.11
N GLY A 574 -8.50 -14.05 13.67
CA GLY A 574 -7.76 -12.93 13.15
C GLY A 574 -6.92 -12.19 14.21
N ASN A 575 -6.23 -11.14 13.80
CA ASN A 575 -5.46 -10.27 14.67
C ASN A 575 -6.40 -9.32 15.42
N LYS A 576 -6.26 -9.23 16.74
CA LYS A 576 -7.13 -8.45 17.64
C LYS A 576 -6.46 -7.20 18.22
N LYS A 577 -5.34 -6.77 17.64
CA LYS A 577 -4.66 -5.55 18.09
C LYS A 577 -5.34 -4.26 17.65
N GLY A 578 -6.38 -4.35 16.82
CA GLY A 578 -7.15 -3.20 16.37
C GLY A 578 -7.61 -2.31 17.53
N ILE A 579 -7.52 -1.01 17.32
CA ILE A 579 -8.15 0.00 18.18
C ILE A 579 -9.65 0.08 17.91
N PHE A 580 -10.02 -0.29 16.70
CA PHE A 580 -11.41 -0.56 16.30
C PHE A 580 -11.58 -2.05 16.00
N THR A 581 -12.81 -2.56 16.10
CA THR A 581 -13.14 -3.90 15.61
C THR A 581 -13.07 -3.95 14.08
N ARG A 582 -13.10 -5.14 13.48
CA ARG A 582 -13.18 -5.29 12.01
C ARG A 582 -14.40 -4.57 11.41
N GLN A 583 -15.48 -4.45 12.16
CA GLN A 583 -16.70 -3.70 11.82
C GLN A 583 -16.59 -2.19 12.11
N ARG A 584 -15.39 -1.68 12.45
CA ARG A 584 -15.13 -0.25 12.74
C ARG A 584 -15.91 0.26 13.97
N GLN A 585 -16.13 -0.60 14.97
CA GLN A 585 -16.65 -0.18 16.26
C GLN A 585 -15.49 0.07 17.24
N PRO A 586 -15.53 1.12 18.08
CA PRO A 586 -14.44 1.45 18.97
C PRO A 586 -14.30 0.41 20.09
N LYS A 587 -13.06 0.07 20.44
CA LYS A 587 -12.71 -0.52 21.74
C LYS A 587 -12.40 0.61 22.73
N ASP A 588 -12.21 0.32 24.01
CA ASP A 588 -11.87 1.35 25.03
C ASP A 588 -10.63 2.14 24.65
N ALA A 589 -9.63 1.48 24.07
CA ALA A 589 -8.41 2.11 23.58
C ALA A 589 -8.65 3.24 22.57
N ALA A 590 -9.77 3.22 21.82
CA ALA A 590 -10.08 4.31 20.89
C ALA A 590 -10.34 5.63 21.61
N PHE A 591 -11.00 5.60 22.76
CA PHE A 591 -11.24 6.78 23.59
C PHE A 591 -9.96 7.23 24.30
N HIS A 592 -9.12 6.26 24.71
CA HIS A 592 -7.82 6.51 25.31
C HIS A 592 -6.89 7.24 24.33
N PHE A 593 -6.74 6.74 23.11
CA PHE A 593 -5.98 7.41 22.05
C PHE A 593 -6.54 8.77 21.69
N ARG A 594 -7.87 8.91 21.60
CA ARG A 594 -8.50 10.20 21.34
C ARG A 594 -8.11 11.24 22.38
N ALA A 595 -8.16 10.88 23.67
CA ALA A 595 -7.75 11.79 24.75
C ALA A 595 -6.29 12.22 24.57
N ARG A 596 -5.37 11.30 24.26
CA ARG A 596 -3.96 11.59 24.03
C ARG A 596 -3.76 12.45 22.77
N TRP A 597 -4.17 11.96 21.61
CA TRP A 597 -3.81 12.59 20.34
C TRP A 597 -4.46 13.94 20.11
N THR A 598 -5.68 14.17 20.60
CA THR A 598 -6.31 15.50 20.53
C THR A 598 -5.70 16.51 21.49
N SER A 599 -4.96 16.08 22.52
CA SER A 599 -4.24 16.97 23.44
C SER A 599 -2.85 17.35 22.92
N LEU A 600 -2.26 16.56 22.02
CA LEU A 600 -0.93 16.84 21.46
C LEU A 600 -1.02 17.88 20.33
N PRO A 601 -0.21 18.94 20.33
CA PRO A 601 -0.10 19.85 19.19
C PRO A 601 0.51 19.14 17.97
N LEU A 602 0.34 19.71 16.79
CA LEU A 602 0.91 19.14 15.57
C LEU A 602 2.44 19.14 15.58
N ASP A 603 3.04 20.17 16.17
CA ASP A 603 4.48 20.35 16.36
C ASP A 603 5.01 19.78 17.68
N TYR A 604 4.33 18.78 18.24
CA TYR A 604 4.75 18.11 19.47
C TYR A 604 6.23 17.69 19.40
N LYS A 605 7.02 18.05 20.43
CA LYS A 605 8.49 17.90 20.50
C LYS A 605 9.30 18.73 19.48
N GLY A 606 8.69 19.51 18.61
CA GLY A 606 9.39 20.35 17.64
C GLY A 606 9.88 21.69 18.17
N ASN A 607 9.45 22.10 19.36
CA ASN A 607 9.75 23.41 19.96
C ASN A 607 10.60 23.32 21.24
N LYS A 608 11.37 22.26 21.42
CA LYS A 608 12.28 22.10 22.57
C LYS A 608 13.71 22.51 22.25
#